data_b828efd52e49a97f2d6bc8b719a56c70
#
_entry.id   b828efd52e49a97f2d6bc8b719a56c70
#
_cell.length_a   1.000
_cell.length_b   1.000
_cell.length_c   1.000
_cell.angle_alpha   90.00
_cell.angle_beta   90.00
_cell.angle_gamma   90.00
#
_symmetry.space_group_name_H-M   'P 1'
#
loop_
_entity.id
_entity.type
_entity.pdbx_description
1 polymer ?
#
loop_
_entity_poly.entity_id
_entity_poly.type
_entity_poly.pdbx_seq_one_letter_code
_entity_poly.pdbx_strand_id
1 'polypeptide(L)'
;QSGLHEKNSDWDLVISAQHNLLNIPFSEIWRYRDLLLLMVRRDFVALYKQTILGPLWFLIQPILTTIVFTIIFGNIAKISTDGLPHVLFYMSGITCWNYFAECLTKTSETFTANASIFGKVYFPRIIMPLSIVVSGLLKFAIQFVLFGCFIVWFIATGTAVHITPAVLLFPFLVLIMGMLGLGLGMIISSLTTKYRDLRFLLQFGIQLAMYATPVIYPVSSVPEKYHWLIFSNPMTAIIETFRYGFLGSGALNITTLSCSAAVSLFILVIGTIIFNRVEKTFMDTV
;
A
#
# COMPACT_ATOMS: atom_id res chain seq x y z
N GLN A 1 24.58 -32.89 -44.13
CA GLN A 1 25.20 -31.70 -43.53
C GLN A 1 24.74 -30.48 -44.30
N SER A 2 23.68 -29.86 -43.91
CA SER A 2 23.25 -28.54 -44.42
C SER A 2 22.73 -27.77 -43.21
N GLY A 3 23.59 -26.86 -42.73
CA GLY A 3 23.25 -25.88 -41.70
C GLY A 3 22.16 -24.96 -42.23
N LEU A 4 21.01 -25.06 -41.64
CA LEU A 4 19.98 -24.05 -41.77
C LEU A 4 20.39 -22.88 -40.88
N HIS A 5 21.01 -21.87 -41.49
CA HIS A 5 21.04 -20.52 -40.94
C HIS A 5 19.59 -20.04 -40.83
N GLU A 6 19.00 -20.12 -39.63
CA GLU A 6 17.78 -19.39 -39.33
C GLU A 6 18.07 -17.90 -39.50
N LYS A 7 17.50 -17.33 -40.57
CA LYS A 7 17.34 -15.90 -40.76
C LYS A 7 16.68 -15.33 -39.51
N ASN A 8 17.36 -14.39 -38.85
CA ASN A 8 16.72 -13.46 -37.90
C ASN A 8 15.55 -12.80 -38.62
N SER A 9 14.37 -13.35 -38.43
CA SER A 9 13.13 -12.68 -38.79
C SER A 9 12.93 -11.60 -37.75
N ASP A 10 12.79 -10.34 -38.20
CA ASP A 10 12.40 -9.19 -37.37
C ASP A 10 10.96 -9.43 -36.85
N TRP A 11 10.85 -10.21 -35.79
CA TRP A 11 9.60 -10.36 -35.07
C TRP A 11 9.51 -9.24 -34.04
N ASP A 12 8.47 -8.42 -34.11
CA ASP A 12 8.19 -7.37 -33.11
C ASP A 12 7.85 -7.94 -31.74
N LEU A 13 7.43 -9.22 -31.66
CA LEU A 13 7.07 -9.91 -30.45
C LEU A 13 7.36 -11.41 -30.54
N VAL A 14 8.25 -11.92 -29.71
CA VAL A 14 8.49 -13.34 -29.52
C VAL A 14 7.83 -13.78 -28.21
N ILE A 15 6.74 -14.51 -28.28
CA ILE A 15 6.08 -15.12 -27.11
C ILE A 15 6.81 -16.44 -26.81
N SER A 16 7.67 -16.44 -25.79
CA SER A 16 8.37 -17.64 -25.31
C SER A 16 7.63 -18.23 -24.11
N ALA A 17 7.39 -19.54 -24.14
CA ALA A 17 6.79 -20.27 -23.03
C ALA A 17 7.73 -20.45 -21.82
N GLN A 18 9.01 -20.10 -21.97
CA GLN A 18 10.01 -20.18 -20.90
C GLN A 18 10.18 -18.84 -20.20
N HIS A 19 9.33 -18.55 -19.23
CA HIS A 19 9.58 -17.48 -18.26
C HIS A 19 10.24 -18.07 -17.02
N ASN A 20 11.46 -17.61 -16.71
CA ASN A 20 12.08 -17.85 -15.40
C ASN A 20 11.22 -17.22 -14.31
N LEU A 21 10.88 -17.98 -13.26
CA LEU A 21 10.03 -17.53 -12.14
C LEU A 21 10.59 -16.30 -11.39
N LEU A 22 11.89 -16.07 -11.48
CA LEU A 22 12.62 -14.96 -10.87
C LEU A 22 12.75 -13.74 -11.80
N ASN A 23 12.40 -13.87 -13.07
CA ASN A 23 12.54 -12.78 -14.02
C ASN A 23 11.35 -11.84 -13.85
N ILE A 24 11.55 -10.74 -13.14
CA ILE A 24 10.65 -9.59 -13.20
C ILE A 24 10.99 -8.89 -14.52
N PRO A 25 10.15 -8.97 -15.54
CA PRO A 25 10.46 -8.39 -16.84
C PRO A 25 10.29 -6.87 -16.79
N PHE A 26 11.25 -6.15 -16.17
CA PHE A 26 11.19 -4.69 -16.08
C PHE A 26 11.06 -4.04 -17.47
N SER A 27 11.70 -4.61 -18.49
CA SER A 27 11.57 -4.15 -19.87
C SER A 27 10.16 -4.33 -20.42
N GLU A 28 9.50 -5.44 -20.08
CA GLU A 28 8.11 -5.68 -20.48
C GLU A 28 7.15 -4.76 -19.72
N ILE A 29 7.34 -4.57 -18.41
CA ILE A 29 6.54 -3.61 -17.61
C ILE A 29 6.65 -2.21 -18.22
N TRP A 30 7.86 -1.79 -18.61
CA TRP A 30 8.06 -0.51 -19.27
C TRP A 30 7.41 -0.42 -20.65
N ARG A 31 7.43 -1.51 -21.43
CA ARG A 31 6.74 -1.62 -22.72
C ARG A 31 5.22 -1.48 -22.58
N TYR A 32 4.65 -2.00 -21.49
CA TYR A 32 3.21 -1.93 -21.20
C TYR A 32 2.81 -0.76 -20.27
N ARG A 33 3.66 0.27 -20.12
CA ARG A 33 3.36 1.44 -19.29
C ARG A 33 2.05 2.14 -19.67
N ASP A 34 1.72 2.18 -20.96
CA ASP A 34 0.49 2.81 -21.44
C ASP A 34 -0.74 2.02 -20.99
N LEU A 35 -0.65 0.68 -20.96
CA LEU A 35 -1.68 -0.18 -20.40
C LEU A 35 -1.82 0.06 -18.89
N LEU A 36 -0.71 0.18 -18.16
CA LEU A 36 -0.73 0.50 -16.73
C LEU A 36 -1.46 1.82 -16.48
N LEU A 37 -1.13 2.88 -17.21
CA LEU A 37 -1.80 4.19 -17.11
C LEU A 37 -3.28 4.11 -17.47
N LEU A 38 -3.64 3.32 -18.48
CA LEU A 38 -5.04 3.08 -18.86
C LEU A 38 -5.81 2.41 -17.70
N MET A 39 -5.21 1.40 -17.04
CA MET A 39 -5.82 0.74 -15.88
C MET A 39 -5.98 1.69 -14.70
N VAL A 40 -4.95 2.50 -14.39
CA VAL A 40 -5.02 3.55 -13.36
C VAL A 40 -6.16 4.52 -13.65
N ARG A 41 -6.27 5.00 -14.92
CA ARG A 41 -7.36 5.88 -15.33
C ARG A 41 -8.72 5.21 -15.20
N ARG A 42 -8.84 3.96 -15.64
CA ARG A 42 -10.06 3.16 -15.49
C ARG A 42 -10.50 3.10 -14.03
N ASP A 43 -9.57 2.72 -13.14
CA ASP A 43 -9.85 2.54 -11.72
C ASP A 43 -10.25 3.86 -11.06
N PHE A 44 -9.57 4.96 -11.43
CA PHE A 44 -9.92 6.29 -10.94
C PHE A 44 -11.30 6.76 -11.45
N VAL A 45 -11.57 6.58 -12.76
CA VAL A 45 -12.87 6.95 -13.35
C VAL A 45 -14.01 6.11 -12.76
N ALA A 46 -13.80 4.81 -12.53
CA ALA A 46 -14.80 3.93 -11.94
C ALA A 46 -15.24 4.39 -10.54
N LEU A 47 -14.35 5.04 -9.78
CA LEU A 47 -14.63 5.49 -8.42
C LEU A 47 -15.59 6.67 -8.35
N TYR A 48 -15.66 7.53 -9.37
CA TYR A 48 -16.52 8.73 -9.32
C TYR A 48 -17.68 8.72 -10.31
N LYS A 49 -17.63 7.91 -11.37
CA LYS A 49 -18.58 7.98 -12.50
C LYS A 49 -20.02 7.64 -12.12
N GLN A 50 -20.25 6.96 -10.99
CA GLN A 50 -21.58 6.52 -10.52
C GLN A 50 -21.86 6.92 -9.06
N THR A 51 -21.16 7.90 -8.53
CA THR A 51 -21.31 8.34 -7.13
C THR A 51 -21.74 9.78 -7.04
N ILE A 52 -22.65 10.11 -6.11
CA ILE A 52 -23.16 11.48 -5.88
C ILE A 52 -22.04 12.41 -5.43
N LEU A 53 -21.18 11.96 -4.53
CA LEU A 53 -20.09 12.75 -3.94
C LEU A 53 -18.76 12.60 -4.67
N GLY A 54 -18.65 11.64 -5.58
CA GLY A 54 -17.43 11.42 -6.37
C GLY A 54 -16.15 11.28 -5.52
N PRO A 55 -15.08 11.99 -5.91
CA PRO A 55 -13.81 11.97 -5.19
C PRO A 55 -13.87 12.52 -3.75
N LEU A 56 -14.93 13.24 -3.38
CA LEU A 56 -15.10 13.77 -2.01
C LEU A 56 -15.14 12.66 -0.96
N TRP A 57 -15.55 11.44 -1.32
CA TRP A 57 -15.48 10.28 -0.42
C TRP A 57 -14.07 10.01 0.11
N PHE A 58 -13.04 10.33 -0.68
CA PHE A 58 -11.66 10.15 -0.23
C PHE A 58 -11.24 11.11 0.90
N LEU A 59 -11.99 12.22 1.05
CA LEU A 59 -11.81 13.20 2.12
C LEU A 59 -12.75 12.92 3.28
N ILE A 60 -14.01 12.64 3.00
CA ILE A 60 -15.06 12.46 4.01
C ILE A 60 -14.72 11.29 4.93
N GLN A 61 -14.34 10.14 4.37
CA GLN A 61 -14.06 8.95 5.17
C GLN A 61 -12.89 9.15 6.18
N PRO A 62 -11.70 9.66 5.80
CA PRO A 62 -10.64 9.96 6.76
C PRO A 62 -11.02 11.02 7.78
N ILE A 63 -11.79 12.04 7.39
CA ILE A 63 -12.26 13.09 8.31
C ILE A 63 -13.18 12.48 9.37
N LEU A 64 -14.20 11.72 8.95
CA LEU A 64 -15.12 11.08 9.89
C LEU A 64 -14.40 10.11 10.83
N THR A 65 -13.49 9.28 10.29
CA THR A 65 -12.69 8.38 11.12
C THR A 65 -11.82 9.15 12.12
N THR A 66 -11.20 10.25 11.69
CA THR A 66 -10.38 11.10 12.58
C THR A 66 -11.24 11.74 13.67
N ILE A 67 -12.44 12.22 13.33
CA ILE A 67 -13.38 12.78 14.32
C ILE A 67 -13.77 11.72 15.36
N VAL A 68 -14.17 10.54 14.89
CA VAL A 68 -14.56 9.43 15.77
C VAL A 68 -13.39 9.03 16.68
N PHE A 69 -12.18 8.91 16.13
CA PHE A 69 -10.99 8.57 16.93
C PHE A 69 -10.64 9.68 17.93
N THR A 70 -10.77 10.93 17.55
CA THR A 70 -10.56 12.07 18.45
C THR A 70 -11.54 12.04 19.62
N ILE A 71 -12.80 11.75 19.37
CA ILE A 71 -13.83 11.68 20.42
C ILE A 71 -13.60 10.47 21.33
N ILE A 72 -13.45 9.29 20.74
CA ILE A 72 -13.37 8.04 21.50
C ILE A 72 -12.02 7.93 22.24
N PHE A 73 -10.93 8.01 21.49
CA PHE A 73 -9.60 7.75 22.05
C PHE A 73 -8.95 8.99 22.67
N GLY A 74 -9.22 10.17 22.11
CA GLY A 74 -8.70 11.43 22.64
C GLY A 74 -9.50 11.91 23.87
N ASN A 75 -10.81 12.08 23.73
CA ASN A 75 -11.62 12.73 24.76
C ASN A 75 -12.15 11.76 25.82
N ILE A 76 -12.63 10.57 25.41
CA ILE A 76 -13.23 9.60 26.33
C ILE A 76 -12.13 8.72 26.99
N ALA A 77 -11.33 8.03 26.16
CA ALA A 77 -10.28 7.14 26.68
C ALA A 77 -9.02 7.88 27.13
N LYS A 78 -8.87 9.16 26.77
CA LYS A 78 -7.75 10.03 27.13
C LYS A 78 -6.37 9.41 26.84
N ILE A 79 -6.25 8.74 25.68
CA ILE A 79 -4.98 8.18 25.24
C ILE A 79 -4.04 9.35 24.89
N SER A 80 -2.80 9.28 25.41
CA SER A 80 -1.77 10.26 25.11
C SER A 80 -1.50 10.36 23.61
N THR A 81 -1.18 11.57 23.16
CA THR A 81 -0.75 11.83 21.76
C THR A 81 0.63 12.53 21.75
N ASP A 82 1.42 12.35 22.82
CA ASP A 82 2.75 12.95 22.98
C ASP A 82 2.76 14.49 22.78
N GLY A 83 1.68 15.15 23.26
CA GLY A 83 1.54 16.61 23.19
C GLY A 83 1.04 17.13 21.84
N LEU A 84 0.79 16.27 20.87
CA LEU A 84 0.21 16.67 19.59
C LEU A 84 -1.32 16.88 19.70
N PRO A 85 -1.90 17.76 18.86
CA PRO A 85 -3.35 17.80 18.65
C PRO A 85 -3.86 16.43 18.20
N HIS A 86 -4.88 15.91 18.88
CA HIS A 86 -5.46 14.59 18.58
C HIS A 86 -5.80 14.40 17.10
N VAL A 87 -6.33 15.45 16.45
CA VAL A 87 -6.70 15.43 15.01
C VAL A 87 -5.47 15.12 14.15
N LEU A 88 -4.35 15.81 14.36
CA LEU A 88 -3.13 15.61 13.57
C LEU A 88 -2.51 14.23 13.85
N PHE A 89 -2.51 13.81 15.12
CA PHE A 89 -1.97 12.52 15.52
C PHE A 89 -2.72 11.37 14.83
N TYR A 90 -4.06 11.32 14.93
CA TYR A 90 -4.85 10.27 14.31
C TYR A 90 -4.81 10.34 12.78
N MET A 91 -4.91 11.54 12.22
CA MET A 91 -4.91 11.72 10.78
C MET A 91 -3.62 11.27 10.12
N SER A 92 -2.46 11.50 10.75
CA SER A 92 -1.17 11.01 10.27
C SER A 92 -1.15 9.48 10.15
N GLY A 93 -1.58 8.78 11.21
CA GLY A 93 -1.64 7.32 11.24
C GLY A 93 -2.67 6.75 10.26
N ILE A 94 -3.88 7.35 10.22
CA ILE A 94 -4.97 6.93 9.32
C ILE A 94 -4.56 7.08 7.86
N THR A 95 -3.90 8.18 7.47
CA THR A 95 -3.45 8.41 6.08
C THR A 95 -2.47 7.34 5.62
N CYS A 96 -1.45 7.03 6.42
CA CYS A 96 -0.50 5.96 6.13
C CYS A 96 -1.17 4.59 6.09
N TRP A 97 -2.02 4.30 7.07
CA TRP A 97 -2.72 3.02 7.17
C TRP A 97 -3.66 2.77 6.00
N ASN A 98 -4.44 3.77 5.62
CA ASN A 98 -5.40 3.65 4.51
C ASN A 98 -4.71 3.29 3.20
N TYR A 99 -3.57 3.90 2.90
CA TYR A 99 -2.82 3.60 1.70
C TYR A 99 -2.32 2.14 1.68
N PHE A 100 -1.69 1.71 2.79
CA PHE A 100 -1.25 0.32 2.93
C PHE A 100 -2.40 -0.67 2.83
N ALA A 101 -3.47 -0.45 3.60
CA ALA A 101 -4.63 -1.33 3.65
C ALA A 101 -5.35 -1.42 2.29
N GLU A 102 -5.44 -0.32 1.55
CA GLU A 102 -6.02 -0.32 0.21
C GLU A 102 -5.15 -1.09 -0.79
N CYS A 103 -3.83 -0.86 -0.79
CA CYS A 103 -2.90 -1.62 -1.62
C CYS A 103 -3.02 -3.13 -1.33
N LEU A 104 -3.03 -3.51 -0.07
CA LEU A 104 -3.15 -4.91 0.36
C LEU A 104 -4.49 -5.52 -0.07
N THR A 105 -5.60 -4.88 0.27
CA THR A 105 -6.96 -5.41 0.02
C THR A 105 -7.22 -5.57 -1.47
N LYS A 106 -6.99 -4.53 -2.26
CA LYS A 106 -7.26 -4.57 -3.70
C LYS A 106 -6.32 -5.50 -4.45
N THR A 107 -5.03 -5.54 -4.08
CA THR A 107 -4.09 -6.49 -4.68
C THR A 107 -4.48 -7.93 -4.36
N SER A 108 -5.01 -8.21 -3.17
CA SER A 108 -5.46 -9.55 -2.79
C SER A 108 -6.61 -10.09 -3.65
N GLU A 109 -7.33 -9.21 -4.33
CA GLU A 109 -8.46 -9.56 -5.21
C GLU A 109 -8.08 -9.61 -6.70
N THR A 110 -6.81 -9.40 -7.06
CA THR A 110 -6.36 -9.24 -8.45
C THR A 110 -6.84 -10.36 -9.36
N PHE A 111 -6.62 -11.62 -9.02
CA PHE A 111 -7.03 -12.75 -9.87
C PHE A 111 -8.55 -12.86 -10.01
N THR A 112 -9.27 -12.72 -8.91
CA THR A 112 -10.72 -12.92 -8.88
C THR A 112 -11.49 -11.74 -9.51
N ALA A 113 -11.03 -10.51 -9.31
CA ALA A 113 -11.67 -9.32 -9.87
C ALA A 113 -11.41 -9.17 -11.38
N ASN A 114 -10.29 -9.69 -11.89
CA ASN A 114 -9.88 -9.52 -13.29
C ASN A 114 -9.88 -10.84 -14.10
N ALA A 115 -10.50 -11.91 -13.60
CA ALA A 115 -10.55 -13.22 -14.25
C ALA A 115 -11.06 -13.12 -15.71
N SER A 116 -12.10 -12.31 -15.96
CA SER A 116 -12.68 -12.11 -17.29
C SER A 116 -11.75 -11.43 -18.30
N ILE A 117 -10.76 -10.67 -17.82
CA ILE A 117 -9.78 -9.96 -18.66
C ILE A 117 -8.60 -10.88 -18.96
N PHE A 118 -8.14 -11.64 -17.96
CA PHE A 118 -6.98 -12.52 -18.07
C PHE A 118 -7.15 -13.64 -19.11
N GLY A 119 -8.39 -14.08 -19.37
CA GLY A 119 -8.70 -15.08 -20.40
C GLY A 119 -8.79 -14.54 -21.83
N LYS A 120 -8.83 -13.20 -22.01
CA LYS A 120 -9.10 -12.61 -23.33
C LYS A 120 -7.93 -11.87 -23.95
N VAL A 121 -7.01 -11.35 -23.12
CA VAL A 121 -5.90 -10.51 -23.58
C VAL A 121 -4.62 -10.97 -22.92
N TYR A 122 -3.58 -11.12 -23.74
CA TYR A 122 -2.23 -11.46 -23.23
C TYR A 122 -1.47 -10.19 -22.86
N PHE A 123 -1.12 -10.07 -21.60
CA PHE A 123 -0.20 -9.05 -21.05
C PHE A 123 0.40 -9.56 -19.73
N PRO A 124 1.56 -9.03 -19.28
CA PRO A 124 2.14 -9.39 -17.98
C PRO A 124 1.18 -9.06 -16.84
N ARG A 125 0.67 -10.07 -16.14
CA ARG A 125 -0.40 -9.90 -15.14
C ARG A 125 0.01 -9.06 -13.93
N ILE A 126 1.32 -8.92 -13.70
CA ILE A 126 1.87 -8.05 -12.64
C ILE A 126 1.50 -6.57 -12.86
N ILE A 127 1.11 -6.17 -14.07
CA ILE A 127 0.63 -4.82 -14.38
C ILE A 127 -0.63 -4.48 -13.58
N MET A 128 -1.51 -5.47 -13.34
CA MET A 128 -2.72 -5.24 -12.55
C MET A 128 -2.42 -4.87 -11.08
N PRO A 129 -1.64 -5.65 -10.32
CA PRO A 129 -1.23 -5.25 -8.98
C PRO A 129 -0.49 -3.92 -8.94
N LEU A 130 0.38 -3.65 -9.92
CA LEU A 130 1.09 -2.37 -10.00
C LEU A 130 0.14 -1.20 -10.26
N SER A 131 -0.86 -1.36 -11.14
CA SER A 131 -1.86 -0.32 -11.39
C SER A 131 -2.67 0.02 -10.14
N ILE A 132 -2.94 -0.98 -9.29
CA ILE A 132 -3.63 -0.79 -7.99
C ILE A 132 -2.82 0.11 -7.06
N VAL A 133 -1.51 -0.16 -6.92
CA VAL A 133 -0.62 0.64 -6.07
C VAL A 133 -0.53 2.07 -6.58
N VAL A 134 -0.37 2.27 -7.89
CA VAL A 134 -0.32 3.60 -8.50
C VAL A 134 -1.67 4.33 -8.37
N SER A 135 -2.80 3.65 -8.55
CA SER A 135 -4.13 4.22 -8.32
C SER A 135 -4.33 4.63 -6.85
N GLY A 136 -3.82 3.81 -5.93
CA GLY A 136 -3.82 4.09 -4.49
C GLY A 136 -3.03 5.37 -4.15
N LEU A 137 -1.94 5.67 -4.87
CA LEU A 137 -1.17 6.91 -4.67
C LEU A 137 -2.01 8.17 -4.94
N LEU A 138 -2.95 8.14 -5.89
CA LEU A 138 -3.81 9.29 -6.16
C LEU A 138 -4.72 9.59 -4.96
N LYS A 139 -5.30 8.55 -4.35
CA LYS A 139 -6.12 8.72 -3.14
C LYS A 139 -5.27 9.15 -1.94
N PHE A 140 -4.11 8.52 -1.79
CA PHE A 140 -3.16 8.90 -0.76
C PHE A 140 -2.76 10.37 -0.90
N ALA A 141 -2.48 10.86 -2.12
CA ALA A 141 -2.14 12.25 -2.37
C ALA A 141 -3.27 13.20 -1.96
N ILE A 142 -4.54 12.86 -2.23
CA ILE A 142 -5.69 13.65 -1.79
C ILE A 142 -5.76 13.71 -0.26
N GLN A 143 -5.62 12.57 0.42
CA GLN A 143 -5.61 12.51 1.89
C GLN A 143 -4.40 13.22 2.49
N PHE A 144 -3.25 13.13 1.84
CA PHE A 144 -2.04 13.81 2.26
C PHE A 144 -2.15 15.33 2.12
N VAL A 145 -2.75 15.85 1.05
CA VAL A 145 -3.06 17.28 0.90
C VAL A 145 -3.98 17.75 2.01
N LEU A 146 -5.02 16.99 2.33
CA LEU A 146 -5.91 17.29 3.44
C LEU A 146 -5.15 17.35 4.77
N PHE A 147 -4.27 16.37 5.04
CA PHE A 147 -3.41 16.37 6.21
C PHE A 147 -2.50 17.62 6.26
N GLY A 148 -1.90 17.99 5.13
CA GLY A 148 -1.11 19.21 5.01
C GLY A 148 -1.90 20.49 5.32
N CYS A 149 -3.16 20.59 4.84
CA CYS A 149 -4.03 21.70 5.19
C CYS A 149 -4.28 21.80 6.70
N PHE A 150 -4.49 20.67 7.38
CA PHE A 150 -4.63 20.65 8.84
C PHE A 150 -3.33 21.06 9.55
N ILE A 151 -2.16 20.60 9.09
CA ILE A 151 -0.86 21.06 9.64
C ILE A 151 -0.74 22.57 9.55
N VAL A 152 -0.99 23.15 8.36
CA VAL A 152 -0.93 24.62 8.16
C VAL A 152 -1.91 25.33 9.05
N TRP A 153 -3.15 24.84 9.20
CA TRP A 153 -4.14 25.40 10.11
C TRP A 153 -3.64 25.41 11.56
N PHE A 154 -3.12 24.29 12.07
CA PHE A 154 -2.65 24.20 13.47
C PHE A 154 -1.42 25.07 13.72
N ILE A 155 -0.49 25.18 12.76
CA ILE A 155 0.65 26.12 12.85
C ILE A 155 0.14 27.56 12.90
N ALA A 156 -0.81 27.94 12.06
CA ALA A 156 -1.41 29.27 12.04
C ALA A 156 -2.16 29.64 13.32
N THR A 157 -2.70 28.64 14.02
CA THR A 157 -3.36 28.83 15.34
C THR A 157 -2.41 28.81 16.54
N GLY A 158 -1.08 28.74 16.27
CA GLY A 158 -0.06 28.84 17.31
C GLY A 158 0.30 27.51 17.99
N THR A 159 -0.12 26.38 17.43
CA THR A 159 0.26 25.07 17.93
C THR A 159 1.72 24.76 17.57
N ALA A 160 2.51 24.29 18.51
CA ALA A 160 3.92 23.93 18.30
C ALA A 160 4.03 22.61 17.51
N VAL A 161 3.89 22.69 16.20
CA VAL A 161 4.17 21.57 15.29
C VAL A 161 5.53 21.85 14.63
N HIS A 162 6.47 20.92 14.77
CA HIS A 162 7.82 21.06 14.24
C HIS A 162 8.07 20.12 13.08
N ILE A 163 8.21 20.68 11.88
CA ILE A 163 8.60 19.89 10.71
C ILE A 163 10.11 19.62 10.80
N THR A 164 10.51 18.36 10.74
CA THR A 164 11.91 17.96 10.82
C THR A 164 12.49 17.61 9.44
N PRO A 165 13.82 17.59 9.24
CA PRO A 165 14.45 17.17 8.00
C PRO A 165 14.08 15.73 7.56
N ALA A 166 13.57 14.91 8.48
CA ALA A 166 13.09 13.56 8.17
C ALA A 166 11.91 13.52 7.18
N VAL A 167 11.26 14.66 6.91
CA VAL A 167 10.30 14.82 5.79
C VAL A 167 10.90 14.38 4.45
N LEU A 168 12.20 14.53 4.25
CA LEU A 168 12.86 14.08 3.02
C LEU A 168 12.76 12.55 2.81
N LEU A 169 12.51 11.78 3.87
CA LEU A 169 12.27 10.34 3.79
C LEU A 169 10.85 9.99 3.31
N PHE A 170 9.96 10.98 3.18
CA PHE A 170 8.56 10.75 2.79
C PHE A 170 8.38 9.91 1.52
N PRO A 171 9.06 10.18 0.38
CA PRO A 171 8.92 9.33 -0.80
C PRO A 171 9.33 7.87 -0.56
N PHE A 172 10.35 7.68 0.28
CA PHE A 172 10.82 6.35 0.67
C PHE A 172 9.80 5.62 1.56
N LEU A 173 9.16 6.33 2.50
CA LEU A 173 8.08 5.76 3.33
C LEU A 173 6.90 5.29 2.47
N VAL A 174 6.49 6.12 1.51
CA VAL A 174 5.41 5.78 0.56
C VAL A 174 5.78 4.54 -0.26
N LEU A 175 7.02 4.45 -0.73
CA LEU A 175 7.52 3.29 -1.46
C LEU A 175 7.46 2.02 -0.61
N ILE A 176 7.94 2.05 0.63
CA ILE A 176 7.92 0.88 1.54
C ILE A 176 6.47 0.43 1.82
N MET A 177 5.54 1.37 2.08
CA MET A 177 4.12 1.05 2.28
C MET A 177 3.53 0.36 1.04
N GLY A 178 3.81 0.89 -0.14
CA GLY A 178 3.37 0.31 -1.40
C GLY A 178 3.95 -1.09 -1.63
N MET A 179 5.25 -1.28 -1.40
CA MET A 179 5.92 -2.58 -1.52
C MET A 179 5.33 -3.62 -0.56
N LEU A 180 5.10 -3.23 0.70
CA LEU A 180 4.53 -4.12 1.70
C LEU A 180 3.10 -4.54 1.34
N GLY A 181 2.25 -3.57 0.97
CA GLY A 181 0.86 -3.83 0.56
C GLY A 181 0.77 -4.65 -0.71
N LEU A 182 1.63 -4.36 -1.71
CA LEU A 182 1.72 -5.11 -2.96
C LEU A 182 2.18 -6.55 -2.72
N GLY A 183 3.26 -6.75 -1.97
CA GLY A 183 3.84 -8.07 -1.72
C GLY A 183 2.89 -8.98 -0.95
N LEU A 184 2.34 -8.51 0.18
CA LEU A 184 1.33 -9.24 0.94
C LEU A 184 0.07 -9.50 0.11
N GLY A 185 -0.39 -8.50 -0.64
CA GLY A 185 -1.55 -8.61 -1.52
C GLY A 185 -1.37 -9.68 -2.59
N MET A 186 -0.20 -9.78 -3.22
CA MET A 186 0.11 -10.82 -4.21
C MET A 186 0.14 -12.23 -3.60
N ILE A 187 0.70 -12.38 -2.39
CA ILE A 187 0.67 -13.66 -1.67
C ILE A 187 -0.78 -14.09 -1.43
N ILE A 188 -1.59 -13.19 -0.89
CA ILE A 188 -2.98 -13.48 -0.55
C ILE A 188 -3.82 -13.66 -1.81
N SER A 189 -3.60 -12.88 -2.87
CA SER A 189 -4.27 -13.06 -4.17
C SER A 189 -4.06 -14.47 -4.71
N SER A 190 -2.85 -14.97 -4.57
CA SER A 190 -2.50 -16.34 -4.99
C SER A 190 -3.21 -17.42 -4.16
N LEU A 191 -3.41 -17.19 -2.87
CA LEU A 191 -4.12 -18.09 -1.98
C LEU A 191 -5.64 -18.04 -2.18
N THR A 192 -6.21 -16.88 -2.44
CA THR A 192 -7.65 -16.67 -2.64
C THR A 192 -8.17 -17.26 -3.94
N THR A 193 -7.32 -17.60 -4.90
CA THR A 193 -7.71 -18.39 -6.07
C THR A 193 -8.22 -19.77 -5.68
N LYS A 194 -7.65 -20.36 -4.64
CA LYS A 194 -8.01 -21.70 -4.14
C LYS A 194 -9.02 -21.65 -2.98
N TYR A 195 -8.85 -20.67 -2.07
CA TYR A 195 -9.63 -20.53 -0.84
C TYR A 195 -10.29 -19.16 -0.78
N ARG A 196 -11.54 -19.09 -1.22
CA ARG A 196 -12.30 -17.82 -1.35
C ARG A 196 -12.65 -17.15 -0.03
N ASP A 197 -12.74 -17.91 1.04
CA ASP A 197 -13.03 -17.47 2.40
C ASP A 197 -11.90 -16.65 3.04
N LEU A 198 -10.66 -16.79 2.53
CA LEU A 198 -9.53 -15.98 2.99
C LEU A 198 -9.74 -14.47 2.83
N ARG A 199 -10.65 -14.03 1.97
CA ARG A 199 -11.00 -12.60 1.84
C ARG A 199 -11.62 -12.04 3.13
N PHE A 200 -12.53 -12.79 3.76
CA PHE A 200 -13.14 -12.35 5.00
C PHE A 200 -12.11 -12.31 6.12
N LEU A 201 -11.25 -13.34 6.18
CA LEU A 201 -10.16 -13.40 7.13
C LEU A 201 -9.19 -12.22 6.94
N LEU A 202 -8.87 -11.87 5.69
CA LEU A 202 -8.01 -10.73 5.38
C LEU A 202 -8.61 -9.41 5.84
N GLN A 203 -9.89 -9.15 5.54
CA GLN A 203 -10.56 -7.90 5.93
C GLN A 203 -10.57 -7.75 7.45
N PHE A 204 -10.90 -8.81 8.17
CA PHE A 204 -10.84 -8.84 9.62
C PHE A 204 -9.41 -8.68 10.15
N GLY A 205 -8.44 -9.36 9.52
CA GLY A 205 -7.03 -9.27 9.87
C GLY A 205 -6.46 -7.85 9.69
N ILE A 206 -6.81 -7.16 8.60
CA ILE A 206 -6.39 -5.76 8.37
C ILE A 206 -6.96 -4.84 9.45
N GLN A 207 -8.23 -5.04 9.84
CA GLN A 207 -8.84 -4.25 10.90
C GLN A 207 -8.15 -4.48 12.25
N LEU A 208 -7.86 -5.73 12.61
CA LEU A 208 -7.11 -6.04 13.83
C LEU A 208 -5.68 -5.50 13.78
N ALA A 209 -5.01 -5.61 12.62
CA ALA A 209 -3.65 -5.11 12.44
C ALA A 209 -3.57 -3.59 12.61
N MET A 210 -4.64 -2.84 12.26
CA MET A 210 -4.70 -1.40 12.53
C MET A 210 -4.62 -1.09 14.02
N TYR A 211 -5.31 -1.86 14.86
CA TYR A 211 -5.25 -1.69 16.31
C TYR A 211 -3.93 -2.16 16.92
N ALA A 212 -3.28 -3.14 16.30
CA ALA A 212 -1.96 -3.62 16.70
C ALA A 212 -0.82 -2.69 16.24
N THR A 213 -1.10 -1.77 15.33
CA THR A 213 -0.15 -0.77 14.83
C THR A 213 -0.36 0.55 15.60
N PRO A 214 0.68 1.36 15.85
CA PRO A 214 0.56 2.61 16.59
C PRO A 214 -0.12 3.72 15.79
N VAL A 215 -1.32 3.42 15.25
CA VAL A 215 -2.20 4.38 14.57
C VAL A 215 -2.95 5.21 15.61
N ILE A 216 -3.44 4.55 16.66
CA ILE A 216 -4.34 5.12 17.67
C ILE A 216 -3.59 5.58 18.91
N TYR A 217 -2.45 4.99 19.22
CA TYR A 217 -1.63 5.26 20.39
C TYR A 217 -0.18 5.53 19.98
N PRO A 218 0.59 6.33 20.74
CA PRO A 218 2.02 6.49 20.50
C PRO A 218 2.79 5.29 21.08
N VAL A 219 3.92 4.96 20.46
CA VAL A 219 4.79 3.86 20.95
C VAL A 219 5.28 4.13 22.37
N SER A 220 5.44 5.41 22.76
CA SER A 220 5.84 5.84 24.10
C SER A 220 4.90 5.36 25.22
N SER A 221 3.61 5.17 24.91
CA SER A 221 2.61 4.70 25.89
C SER A 221 2.64 3.18 26.11
N VAL A 222 3.40 2.44 25.30
CA VAL A 222 3.47 0.98 25.37
C VAL A 222 4.58 0.55 26.33
N PRO A 223 4.31 -0.40 27.25
CA PRO A 223 5.36 -0.94 28.12
C PRO A 223 6.50 -1.57 27.31
N GLU A 224 7.75 -1.33 27.74
CA GLU A 224 8.97 -1.78 27.04
C GLU A 224 8.97 -3.27 26.68
N LYS A 225 8.38 -4.12 27.53
CA LYS A 225 8.28 -5.57 27.31
C LYS A 225 7.53 -5.95 26.03
N TYR A 226 6.70 -5.06 25.48
CA TYR A 226 5.92 -5.30 24.25
C TYR A 226 6.49 -4.56 23.03
N HIS A 227 7.55 -3.75 23.19
CA HIS A 227 8.15 -3.01 22.07
C HIS A 227 8.61 -3.94 20.94
N TRP A 228 9.19 -5.11 21.28
CA TRP A 228 9.60 -6.08 20.27
C TRP A 228 8.43 -6.53 19.35
N LEU A 229 7.24 -6.70 19.93
CA LEU A 229 6.04 -7.10 19.19
C LEU A 229 5.56 -5.98 18.25
N ILE A 230 5.53 -4.74 18.75
CA ILE A 230 5.09 -3.59 17.96
C ILE A 230 6.08 -3.29 16.84
N PHE A 231 7.38 -3.33 17.11
CA PHE A 231 8.40 -3.12 16.10
C PHE A 231 8.61 -4.31 15.14
N SER A 232 8.05 -5.48 15.43
CA SER A 232 7.94 -6.58 14.46
C SER A 232 7.01 -6.25 13.29
N ASN A 233 6.10 -5.30 13.47
CA ASN A 233 5.23 -4.81 12.40
C ASN A 233 5.94 -3.71 11.60
N PRO A 234 6.24 -3.92 10.30
CA PRO A 234 6.94 -2.93 9.48
C PRO A 234 6.23 -1.57 9.41
N MET A 235 4.90 -1.54 9.52
CA MET A 235 4.13 -0.30 9.50
C MET A 235 4.39 0.60 10.70
N THR A 236 4.85 0.05 11.83
CA THR A 236 5.18 0.82 13.03
C THR A 236 6.29 1.83 12.76
N ALA A 237 7.43 1.37 12.22
CA ALA A 237 8.55 2.26 11.94
C ALA A 237 8.20 3.32 10.88
N ILE A 238 7.35 2.97 9.92
CA ILE A 238 6.89 3.89 8.87
C ILE A 238 6.05 5.02 9.49
N ILE A 239 5.04 4.68 10.30
CA ILE A 239 4.14 5.66 10.93
C ILE A 239 4.89 6.56 11.92
N GLU A 240 5.76 5.98 12.75
CA GLU A 240 6.60 6.75 13.69
C GLU A 240 7.54 7.72 12.95
N THR A 241 8.20 7.26 11.87
CA THR A 241 9.06 8.13 11.06
C THR A 241 8.25 9.22 10.35
N PHE A 242 7.05 8.90 9.88
CA PHE A 242 6.15 9.88 9.26
C PHE A 242 5.73 10.96 10.27
N ARG A 243 5.32 10.57 11.49
CA ARG A 243 4.98 11.52 12.55
C ARG A 243 6.18 12.38 12.94
N TYR A 244 7.34 11.76 13.10
CA TYR A 244 8.56 12.49 13.40
C TYR A 244 8.91 13.53 12.32
N GLY A 245 8.76 13.17 11.05
CA GLY A 245 9.02 14.07 9.93
C GLY A 245 8.08 15.27 9.90
N PHE A 246 6.77 15.03 9.93
CA PHE A 246 5.76 16.07 9.70
C PHE A 246 5.29 16.79 10.97
N LEU A 247 5.34 16.15 12.12
CA LEU A 247 4.78 16.68 13.37
C LEU A 247 5.83 16.92 14.46
N GLY A 248 7.05 16.41 14.27
CA GLY A 248 8.13 16.52 15.27
C GLY A 248 7.95 15.64 16.51
N SER A 249 6.97 14.72 16.50
CA SER A 249 6.71 13.76 17.58
C SER A 249 6.82 12.33 17.03
N GLY A 250 7.23 11.40 17.86
CA GLY A 250 7.61 10.05 17.45
C GLY A 250 9.12 9.87 17.49
N ALA A 251 9.60 8.75 16.99
CA ALA A 251 11.03 8.43 17.01
C ALA A 251 11.53 8.06 15.61
N LEU A 252 12.58 8.75 15.16
CA LEU A 252 13.34 8.31 13.98
C LEU A 252 14.39 7.30 14.42
N ASN A 253 14.15 6.04 14.15
CA ASN A 253 15.13 4.98 14.32
C ASN A 253 15.47 4.36 12.96
N ILE A 254 16.67 4.69 12.45
CA ILE A 254 17.13 4.24 11.14
C ILE A 254 17.21 2.72 11.07
N THR A 255 17.57 2.06 12.18
CA THR A 255 17.69 0.60 12.22
C THR A 255 16.32 -0.07 12.02
N THR A 256 15.29 0.38 12.76
CA THR A 256 13.93 -0.18 12.63
C THR A 256 13.32 0.13 11.25
N LEU A 257 13.58 1.32 10.72
CA LEU A 257 13.13 1.69 9.37
C LEU A 257 13.82 0.85 8.28
N SER A 258 15.13 0.63 8.39
CA SER A 258 15.88 -0.24 7.47
C SER A 258 15.41 -1.69 7.54
N CYS A 259 15.14 -2.19 8.75
CA CYS A 259 14.55 -3.50 8.94
C CYS A 259 13.17 -3.61 8.28
N SER A 260 12.32 -2.61 8.46
CA SER A 260 10.99 -2.55 7.81
C SER A 260 11.10 -2.52 6.29
N ALA A 261 12.06 -1.78 5.74
CA ALA A 261 12.33 -1.76 4.30
C ALA A 261 12.81 -3.13 3.78
N ALA A 262 13.73 -3.76 4.51
CA ALA A 262 14.23 -5.09 4.15
C ALA A 262 13.13 -6.16 4.18
N VAL A 263 12.29 -6.15 5.24
CA VAL A 263 11.13 -7.06 5.36
C VAL A 263 10.12 -6.81 4.25
N SER A 264 9.82 -5.55 3.94
CA SER A 264 8.89 -5.20 2.87
C SER A 264 9.39 -5.65 1.50
N LEU A 265 10.69 -5.46 1.22
CA LEU A 265 11.33 -5.95 -0.01
C LEU A 265 11.31 -7.49 -0.08
N PHE A 266 11.62 -8.17 1.00
CA PHE A 266 11.59 -9.62 1.09
C PHE A 266 10.18 -10.17 0.81
N ILE A 267 9.15 -9.58 1.42
CA ILE A 267 7.76 -9.94 1.20
C ILE A 267 7.35 -9.66 -0.26
N LEU A 268 7.81 -8.57 -0.85
CA LEU A 268 7.54 -8.25 -2.26
C LEU A 268 8.14 -9.31 -3.20
N VAL A 269 9.39 -9.70 -2.96
CA VAL A 269 10.08 -10.72 -3.77
C VAL A 269 9.36 -12.06 -3.67
N ILE A 270 9.03 -12.51 -2.45
CA ILE A 270 8.28 -13.76 -2.25
C ILE A 270 6.89 -13.65 -2.89
N GLY A 271 6.19 -12.53 -2.69
CA GLY A 271 4.88 -12.29 -3.28
C GLY A 271 4.91 -12.38 -4.80
N THR A 272 5.91 -11.78 -5.43
CA THR A 272 6.07 -11.84 -6.89
C THR A 272 6.34 -13.25 -7.39
N ILE A 273 7.19 -14.01 -6.70
CA ILE A 273 7.50 -15.42 -7.06
C ILE A 273 6.24 -16.29 -6.99
N ILE A 274 5.48 -16.17 -5.88
CA ILE A 274 4.25 -16.95 -5.67
C ILE A 274 3.20 -16.54 -6.70
N PHE A 275 3.04 -15.24 -6.95
CA PHE A 275 2.09 -14.69 -7.91
C PHE A 275 2.37 -15.21 -9.33
N ASN A 276 3.62 -15.14 -9.79
CA ASN A 276 4.04 -15.65 -11.10
C ASN A 276 3.86 -17.17 -11.23
N ARG A 277 4.00 -17.92 -10.12
CA ARG A 277 3.75 -19.36 -10.13
C ARG A 277 2.27 -19.69 -10.30
N VAL A 278 1.40 -19.00 -9.57
CA VAL A 278 -0.05 -19.20 -9.65
C VAL A 278 -0.60 -18.71 -10.97
N GLU A 279 -0.05 -17.63 -11.55
CA GLU A 279 -0.40 -17.12 -12.87
C GLU A 279 -0.39 -18.23 -13.93
N LYS A 280 0.62 -19.10 -13.92
CA LYS A 280 0.75 -20.21 -14.88
C LYS A 280 -0.36 -21.25 -14.72
N THR A 281 -0.68 -21.60 -13.46
CA THR A 281 -1.67 -22.63 -13.15
C THR A 281 -3.11 -22.12 -13.29
N PHE A 282 -3.32 -20.81 -13.11
CA PHE A 282 -4.65 -20.20 -13.17
C PHE A 282 -5.31 -20.33 -14.56
N MET A 283 -4.52 -20.33 -15.64
CA MET A 283 -5.03 -20.51 -17.02
C MET A 283 -5.50 -21.93 -17.31
N ASP A 284 -4.99 -22.90 -16.55
CA ASP A 284 -5.37 -24.32 -16.75
C ASP A 284 -6.66 -24.66 -15.99
N THR A 285 -7.14 -23.76 -15.09
CA THR A 285 -8.28 -24.00 -14.20
C THR A 285 -9.52 -23.14 -14.49
N VAL A 286 -9.42 -22.18 -15.40
CA VAL A 286 -10.49 -21.29 -15.86
C VAL A 286 -10.81 -21.56 -17.32
#